data_149532b4f581b06ebdf571c9c56159f3
#
_entry.id   149532b4f581b06ebdf571c9c56159f3
#
_cell.length_a   1.000
_cell.length_b   1.000
_cell.length_c   1.000
_cell.angle_alpha   90.00
_cell.angle_beta   90.00
_cell.angle_gamma   90.00
#
_symmetry.space_group_name_H-M   'P 1'
#
loop_
_entity.id
_entity.type
_entity.pdbx_description
1 polymer ?
#
loop_
_entity_poly.entity_id
_entity_poly.type
_entity_poly.pdbx_seq_one_letter_code
_entity_poly.pdbx_strand_id
1 'polypeptide(L)'
;RRDNEKSYRLFMECLEVILKAWTQDPFTHKGEFYEFPVPGWKETNRFLMPLEKEYHSENGEYTGMYIHPRPYQQPHPPVWLMSNAPHTYKLAAERGYNVIGMSSPPSKLLSCWDAYCNADSVDGKKHQLGDGVGVCVVIYVAETMEQADKDVRNAINGYYEYLSGSRPEGSWTRKSYLD
;
A
#
# COMPACT_ATOMS: atom_id res chain seq x y z
N ARG A 1 18.20 -10.99 -9.01
CA ARG A 1 17.93 -10.41 -7.69
C ARG A 1 17.17 -9.12 -7.90
N ARG A 2 15.99 -8.96 -7.31
CA ARG A 2 15.29 -7.66 -7.30
C ARG A 2 16.13 -6.69 -6.46
N ASP A 3 16.36 -5.52 -7.00
CA ASP A 3 16.93 -4.42 -6.22
C ASP A 3 15.85 -3.90 -5.27
N ASN A 4 15.89 -4.38 -4.03
CA ASN A 4 14.89 -4.04 -3.02
C ASN A 4 14.90 -2.55 -2.68
N GLU A 5 16.06 -1.90 -2.75
CA GLU A 5 16.19 -0.47 -2.47
C GLU A 5 15.55 0.37 -3.56
N LYS A 6 15.84 0.06 -4.83
CA LYS A 6 15.18 0.71 -5.96
C LYS A 6 13.66 0.51 -5.93
N SER A 7 13.20 -0.71 -5.61
CA SER A 7 11.76 -0.99 -5.50
C SER A 7 11.10 -0.18 -4.36
N TYR A 8 11.81 0.03 -3.26
CA TYR A 8 11.34 0.85 -2.16
C TYR A 8 11.24 2.33 -2.56
N ARG A 9 12.27 2.90 -3.20
CA ARG A 9 12.23 4.29 -3.69
C ARG A 9 11.11 4.50 -4.69
N LEU A 10 10.94 3.57 -5.64
CA LEU A 10 9.84 3.62 -6.59
C LEU A 10 8.47 3.60 -5.90
N PHE A 11 8.29 2.71 -4.91
CA PHE A 11 7.05 2.66 -4.12
C PHE A 11 6.77 3.99 -3.41
N MET A 12 7.79 4.59 -2.80
CA MET A 12 7.64 5.87 -2.09
C MET A 12 7.29 7.02 -3.04
N GLU A 13 7.89 7.04 -4.23
CA GLU A 13 7.57 8.04 -5.25
C GLU A 13 6.15 7.85 -5.81
N CYS A 14 5.72 6.61 -6.08
CA CYS A 14 4.35 6.33 -6.48
C CYS A 14 3.33 6.82 -5.43
N LEU A 15 3.60 6.59 -4.16
CA LEU A 15 2.74 7.04 -3.06
C LEU A 15 2.67 8.57 -3.01
N GLU A 16 3.80 9.26 -3.19
CA GLU A 16 3.85 10.72 -3.25
C GLU A 16 3.02 11.26 -4.42
N VAL A 17 3.16 10.67 -5.61
CA VAL A 17 2.36 11.07 -6.80
C VAL A 17 0.87 10.89 -6.53
N ILE A 18 0.44 9.77 -5.95
CA ILE A 18 -0.96 9.52 -5.61
C ILE A 18 -1.49 10.59 -4.66
N LEU A 19 -0.74 10.91 -3.62
CA LEU A 19 -1.15 11.92 -2.63
C LEU A 19 -1.23 13.32 -3.25
N LYS A 20 -0.26 13.72 -4.09
CA LYS A 20 -0.33 14.97 -4.85
C LYS A 20 -1.57 15.02 -5.72
N ALA A 21 -1.82 13.96 -6.48
CA ALA A 21 -2.98 13.88 -7.35
C ALA A 21 -4.32 13.97 -6.60
N TRP A 22 -4.40 13.48 -5.37
CA TRP A 22 -5.60 13.58 -4.54
C TRP A 22 -5.78 14.93 -3.87
N THR A 23 -4.69 15.64 -3.56
CA THR A 23 -4.72 16.85 -2.72
C THR A 23 -4.48 18.15 -3.47
N GLN A 24 -3.90 18.10 -4.67
CA GLN A 24 -3.55 19.25 -5.48
C GLN A 24 -4.32 19.25 -6.79
N ASP A 25 -4.65 20.44 -7.30
CA ASP A 25 -5.31 20.64 -8.60
C ASP A 25 -4.99 22.06 -9.11
N PRO A 26 -4.19 22.21 -10.16
CA PRO A 26 -3.38 21.14 -10.77
C PRO A 26 -2.25 20.64 -9.88
N PHE A 27 -1.72 19.43 -10.18
CA PHE A 27 -0.51 18.94 -9.56
C PHE A 27 0.60 18.74 -10.59
N THR A 28 1.83 18.84 -10.12
CA THR A 28 3.04 18.51 -10.88
C THR A 28 3.94 17.59 -10.05
N HIS A 29 4.73 16.79 -10.71
CA HIS A 29 5.71 15.93 -10.07
C HIS A 29 6.98 15.80 -10.92
N LYS A 30 8.13 15.90 -10.28
CA LYS A 30 9.42 15.58 -10.88
C LYS A 30 10.25 14.80 -9.88
N GLY A 31 10.39 13.50 -10.11
CA GLY A 31 11.06 12.55 -9.24
C GLY A 31 12.17 11.77 -9.95
N GLU A 32 12.62 10.71 -9.31
CA GLU A 32 13.64 9.80 -9.84
C GLU A 32 13.10 8.93 -10.98
N PHE A 33 11.81 8.53 -10.89
CA PHE A 33 11.20 7.55 -11.79
C PHE A 33 10.12 8.17 -12.68
N TYR A 34 9.45 9.22 -12.22
CA TYR A 34 8.32 9.84 -12.91
C TYR A 34 8.45 11.34 -13.00
N GLU A 35 7.94 11.88 -14.11
CA GLU A 35 7.73 13.31 -14.31
C GLU A 35 6.33 13.53 -14.87
N PHE A 36 5.53 14.35 -14.18
CA PHE A 36 4.16 14.70 -14.55
C PHE A 36 3.96 16.23 -14.52
N PRO A 37 3.39 16.85 -15.60
CA PRO A 37 3.17 16.25 -16.90
C PRO A 37 4.46 15.78 -17.58
N VAL A 38 4.33 14.81 -18.49
CA VAL A 38 5.47 14.41 -19.33
C VAL A 38 5.88 15.60 -20.19
N PRO A 39 7.16 16.01 -20.20
CA PRO A 39 7.64 17.16 -20.97
C PRO A 39 7.26 17.05 -22.45
N GLY A 40 6.68 18.14 -22.99
CA GLY A 40 6.26 18.19 -24.37
C GLY A 40 4.96 17.44 -24.71
N TRP A 41 4.30 16.84 -23.70
CA TRP A 41 3.01 16.18 -23.94
C TRP A 41 1.91 17.20 -24.22
N LYS A 42 1.22 17.00 -25.34
CA LYS A 42 0.16 17.91 -25.84
C LYS A 42 -1.18 17.21 -25.88
N GLU A 43 -2.22 17.98 -25.57
CA GLU A 43 -3.58 17.54 -25.80
C GLU A 43 -3.90 17.55 -27.29
N THR A 44 -4.35 16.42 -27.80
CA THR A 44 -4.71 16.25 -29.22
C THR A 44 -6.20 15.96 -29.41
N ASN A 45 -6.95 15.82 -28.33
CA ASN A 45 -8.36 15.53 -28.38
C ASN A 45 -9.18 16.80 -28.71
N ARG A 46 -9.73 16.86 -29.91
CA ARG A 46 -10.51 18.00 -30.36
C ARG A 46 -11.81 18.24 -29.58
N PHE A 47 -12.31 17.24 -28.90
CA PHE A 47 -13.50 17.37 -28.03
C PHE A 47 -13.24 18.10 -26.74
N LEU A 48 -11.98 18.27 -26.36
CA LEU A 48 -11.56 19.03 -25.18
C LEU A 48 -11.18 20.49 -25.48
N MET A 49 -11.48 20.96 -26.67
CA MET A 49 -11.20 22.37 -27.05
C MET A 49 -12.39 23.27 -26.70
N PRO A 50 -12.18 24.52 -26.24
CA PRO A 50 -10.89 25.14 -25.95
C PRO A 50 -10.23 24.56 -24.69
N LEU A 51 -8.89 24.47 -24.71
CA LEU A 51 -8.11 23.94 -23.57
C LEU A 51 -8.14 24.91 -22.38
N GLU A 52 -8.25 24.35 -21.19
CA GLU A 52 -8.22 25.11 -19.95
C GLU A 52 -6.80 25.62 -19.66
N LYS A 53 -6.65 26.93 -19.50
CA LYS A 53 -5.34 27.59 -19.27
C LYS A 53 -4.67 27.16 -17.96
N GLU A 54 -5.45 26.61 -17.03
CA GLU A 54 -4.96 26.11 -15.75
C GLU A 54 -4.09 24.86 -15.91
N TYR A 55 -4.40 24.04 -16.92
CA TYR A 55 -3.72 22.76 -17.15
C TYR A 55 -2.84 22.76 -18.40
N HIS A 56 -2.96 23.79 -19.25
CA HIS A 56 -2.30 23.83 -20.55
C HIS A 56 -1.66 25.18 -20.81
N SER A 57 -0.52 25.16 -21.49
CA SER A 57 0.11 26.33 -22.06
C SER A 57 -0.60 26.77 -23.35
N GLU A 58 -0.25 27.94 -23.88
CA GLU A 58 -0.84 28.49 -25.13
C GLU A 58 -0.59 27.58 -26.35
N ASN A 59 0.45 26.77 -26.36
CA ASN A 59 0.76 25.82 -27.43
C ASN A 59 0.13 24.44 -27.23
N GLY A 60 -0.73 24.28 -26.20
CA GLY A 60 -1.46 23.05 -25.89
C GLY A 60 -0.67 21.99 -25.10
N GLU A 61 0.53 22.32 -24.60
CA GLU A 61 1.25 21.41 -23.72
C GLU A 61 0.64 21.40 -22.33
N TYR A 62 0.56 20.21 -21.73
CA TYR A 62 0.16 20.09 -20.34
C TYR A 62 1.18 20.76 -19.41
N THR A 63 0.72 21.66 -18.55
CA THR A 63 1.49 22.34 -17.51
C THR A 63 1.15 21.85 -16.12
N GLY A 64 0.05 21.13 -15.96
CA GLY A 64 -0.39 20.50 -14.73
C GLY A 64 -1.29 19.31 -15.03
N MET A 65 -1.30 18.36 -14.11
CA MET A 65 -2.17 17.18 -14.17
C MET A 65 -3.34 17.33 -13.19
N TYR A 66 -4.43 16.64 -13.46
CA TYR A 66 -5.60 16.62 -12.60
C TYR A 66 -6.24 15.24 -12.55
N ILE A 67 -7.02 14.97 -11.50
CA ILE A 67 -7.83 13.76 -11.36
C ILE A 67 -9.27 14.16 -11.05
N HIS A 68 -10.19 13.67 -11.87
CA HIS A 68 -11.64 13.82 -11.65
C HIS A 68 -12.34 12.44 -11.70
N PRO A 69 -13.32 12.18 -10.81
CA PRO A 69 -13.73 13.06 -9.70
C PRO A 69 -12.69 13.12 -8.59
N ARG A 70 -12.68 14.25 -7.88
CA ARG A 70 -11.84 14.42 -6.68
C ARG A 70 -12.28 13.48 -5.55
N PRO A 71 -11.37 13.03 -4.67
CA PRO A 71 -11.76 12.29 -3.48
C PRO A 71 -12.77 13.05 -2.62
N TYR A 72 -13.80 12.34 -2.17
CA TYR A 72 -14.81 12.93 -1.29
C TYR A 72 -14.24 13.25 0.10
N GLN A 73 -13.41 12.34 0.63
CA GLN A 73 -12.74 12.53 1.91
C GLN A 73 -11.61 13.57 1.78
N GLN A 74 -11.51 14.45 2.78
CA GLN A 74 -10.49 15.48 2.82
C GLN A 74 -9.49 15.24 3.96
N PRO A 75 -8.19 15.45 3.77
CA PRO A 75 -7.52 15.86 2.52
C PRO A 75 -7.48 14.75 1.46
N HIS A 76 -7.65 13.48 1.84
CA HIS A 76 -7.69 12.28 0.99
C HIS A 76 -8.29 11.10 1.76
N PRO A 77 -8.68 10.01 1.08
CA PRO A 77 -9.11 8.77 1.75
C PRO A 77 -8.01 8.23 2.67
N PRO A 78 -8.38 7.51 3.76
CA PRO A 78 -7.39 6.84 4.61
C PRO A 78 -6.48 5.92 3.80
N VAL A 79 -5.17 6.07 3.99
CA VAL A 79 -4.17 5.23 3.32
C VAL A 79 -3.96 3.96 4.13
N TRP A 80 -4.02 2.81 3.46
CA TRP A 80 -3.74 1.51 4.03
C TRP A 80 -2.58 0.85 3.28
N LEU A 81 -1.51 0.50 3.98
CA LEU A 81 -0.39 -0.26 3.44
C LEU A 81 -0.56 -1.75 3.79
N MET A 82 -0.08 -2.63 2.92
CA MET A 82 -0.06 -4.06 3.19
C MET A 82 1.39 -4.52 3.38
N SER A 83 1.72 -5.03 4.57
CA SER A 83 3.08 -5.47 4.88
C SER A 83 3.12 -6.41 6.09
N ASN A 84 4.16 -7.25 6.14
CA ASN A 84 4.54 -8.04 7.30
C ASN A 84 5.95 -7.66 7.80
N ALA A 85 6.38 -6.43 7.55
CA ALA A 85 7.71 -5.94 7.92
C ALA A 85 7.61 -4.78 8.92
N PRO A 86 8.26 -4.86 10.09
CA PRO A 86 8.17 -3.84 11.14
C PRO A 86 8.51 -2.42 10.66
N HIS A 87 9.47 -2.27 9.73
CA HIS A 87 9.83 -0.95 9.20
C HIS A 87 8.69 -0.27 8.43
N THR A 88 7.80 -1.04 7.76
CA THR A 88 6.62 -0.49 7.09
C THR A 88 5.59 -0.02 8.10
N TYR A 89 5.44 -0.73 9.22
CA TYR A 89 4.54 -0.33 10.30
C TYR A 89 5.01 0.98 10.95
N LYS A 90 6.31 1.09 11.21
CA LYS A 90 6.92 2.33 11.72
C LYS A 90 6.66 3.50 10.74
N LEU A 91 7.00 3.32 9.45
CA LEU A 91 6.76 4.32 8.42
C LEU A 91 5.28 4.75 8.34
N ALA A 92 4.37 3.79 8.44
CA ALA A 92 2.93 4.07 8.38
C ALA A 92 2.49 4.94 9.56
N ALA A 93 2.88 4.61 10.78
CA ALA A 93 2.58 5.40 11.97
C ALA A 93 3.15 6.83 11.87
N GLU A 94 4.41 6.99 11.44
CA GLU A 94 5.06 8.27 11.24
C GLU A 94 4.34 9.17 10.22
N ARG A 95 3.57 8.57 9.30
CA ARG A 95 2.83 9.28 8.25
C ARG A 95 1.32 9.32 8.45
N GLY A 96 0.81 8.79 9.55
CA GLY A 96 -0.62 8.70 9.81
C GLY A 96 -1.37 7.71 8.90
N TYR A 97 -0.69 6.68 8.39
CA TYR A 97 -1.27 5.63 7.57
C TYR A 97 -1.59 4.40 8.42
N ASN A 98 -2.51 3.59 7.92
CA ASN A 98 -2.85 2.30 8.51
C ASN A 98 -2.08 1.17 7.83
N VAL A 99 -1.99 0.00 8.50
CA VAL A 99 -1.32 -1.18 7.93
C VAL A 99 -2.16 -2.43 8.12
N ILE A 100 -2.19 -3.28 7.09
CA ILE A 100 -2.76 -4.62 7.17
C ILE A 100 -1.63 -5.65 7.08
N GLY A 101 -1.52 -6.50 8.10
CA GLY A 101 -0.67 -7.70 8.08
C GLY A 101 -1.40 -8.88 7.43
N MET A 102 -0.66 -9.72 6.72
CA MET A 102 -1.20 -10.93 6.12
C MET A 102 -0.71 -12.15 6.88
N SER A 103 -1.65 -13.00 7.33
CA SER A 103 -1.40 -14.39 7.78
C SER A 103 0.01 -14.66 8.32
N SER A 104 0.45 -13.86 9.28
CA SER A 104 1.77 -14.03 9.91
C SER A 104 1.62 -14.70 11.28
N PRO A 105 2.65 -15.42 11.76
CA PRO A 105 2.67 -15.91 13.13
C PRO A 105 2.41 -14.78 14.13
N PRO A 106 1.70 -15.04 15.25
CA PRO A 106 1.36 -14.03 16.23
C PRO A 106 2.57 -13.23 16.74
N SER A 107 3.70 -13.90 17.00
CA SER A 107 4.94 -13.24 17.45
C SER A 107 5.45 -12.20 16.45
N LYS A 108 5.36 -12.48 15.16
CA LYS A 108 5.75 -11.54 14.10
C LYS A 108 4.78 -10.37 13.98
N LEU A 109 3.48 -10.63 14.09
CA LEU A 109 2.47 -9.58 14.11
C LEU A 109 2.67 -8.66 15.31
N LEU A 110 2.91 -9.19 16.50
CA LEU A 110 3.20 -8.40 17.68
C LEU A 110 4.41 -7.50 17.47
N SER A 111 5.51 -8.01 16.92
CA SER A 111 6.69 -7.18 16.63
C SER A 111 6.41 -6.05 15.62
N CYS A 112 5.52 -6.29 14.66
CA CYS A 112 5.07 -5.25 13.73
C CYS A 112 4.21 -4.19 14.43
N TRP A 113 3.27 -4.61 15.27
CA TRP A 113 2.41 -3.71 16.04
C TRP A 113 3.20 -2.90 17.06
N ASP A 114 4.19 -3.50 17.73
CA ASP A 114 5.12 -2.79 18.61
C ASP A 114 5.86 -1.68 17.83
N ALA A 115 6.31 -1.97 16.62
CA ALA A 115 6.96 -0.97 15.78
C ALA A 115 6.02 0.19 15.40
N TYR A 116 4.72 -0.08 15.20
CA TYR A 116 3.70 0.94 14.96
C TYR A 116 3.45 1.78 16.22
N CYS A 117 3.22 1.14 17.36
CA CYS A 117 2.89 1.81 18.62
C CYS A 117 4.05 2.66 19.17
N ASN A 118 5.30 2.25 18.91
CA ASN A 118 6.50 2.96 19.39
C ASN A 118 7.04 4.01 18.39
N ALA A 119 6.40 4.18 17.25
CA ALA A 119 6.79 5.20 16.28
C ALA A 119 6.29 6.59 16.71
N ASP A 120 7.00 7.62 16.28
CA ASP A 120 6.56 9.01 16.43
C ASP A 120 5.44 9.29 15.42
N SER A 121 4.23 9.48 15.91
CA SER A 121 3.08 9.80 15.05
C SER A 121 3.13 11.23 14.54
N VAL A 122 2.69 11.42 13.28
CA VAL A 122 2.60 12.75 12.64
C VAL A 122 1.75 13.75 13.43
N ASP A 123 0.75 13.27 14.15
CA ASP A 123 -0.16 14.10 14.99
C ASP A 123 0.25 14.15 16.47
N GLY A 124 1.41 13.59 16.80
CA GLY A 124 1.96 13.54 18.17
C GLY A 124 1.22 12.61 19.13
N LYS A 125 0.24 11.83 18.65
CA LYS A 125 -0.47 10.86 19.48
C LYS A 125 0.32 9.59 19.67
N LYS A 126 0.20 9.00 20.85
CA LYS A 126 0.69 7.64 21.09
C LYS A 126 -0.36 6.63 20.61
N HIS A 127 0.05 5.75 19.72
CA HIS A 127 -0.79 4.65 19.29
C HIS A 127 -0.87 3.57 20.37
N GLN A 128 -2.05 2.97 20.51
CA GLN A 128 -2.27 1.80 21.34
C GLN A 128 -2.30 0.55 20.48
N LEU A 129 -2.15 -0.61 21.10
CA LEU A 129 -2.29 -1.89 20.40
C LEU A 129 -3.67 -2.01 19.75
N GLY A 130 -3.67 -2.18 18.43
CA GLY A 130 -4.89 -2.23 17.61
C GLY A 130 -5.20 -0.95 16.85
N ASP A 131 -4.62 0.20 17.22
CA ASP A 131 -4.82 1.44 16.48
C ASP A 131 -4.15 1.36 15.09
N GLY A 132 -4.90 1.72 14.06
CA GLY A 132 -4.37 1.83 12.70
C GLY A 132 -3.84 0.53 12.09
N VAL A 133 -4.06 -0.62 12.73
CA VAL A 133 -3.56 -1.91 12.27
C VAL A 133 -4.69 -2.91 12.06
N GLY A 134 -4.56 -3.71 11.01
CA GLY A 134 -5.48 -4.81 10.68
C GLY A 134 -4.74 -6.10 10.40
N VAL A 135 -5.47 -7.19 10.39
CA VAL A 135 -4.95 -8.52 10.03
C VAL A 135 -5.88 -9.14 8.99
N CYS A 136 -5.28 -9.58 7.87
CA CYS A 136 -5.96 -10.42 6.91
C CYS A 136 -5.69 -11.88 7.26
N VAL A 137 -6.73 -12.62 7.61
CA VAL A 137 -6.65 -14.05 7.97
C VAL A 137 -7.58 -14.87 7.08
N VAL A 138 -7.17 -16.10 6.80
CA VAL A 138 -8.04 -17.07 6.13
C VAL A 138 -8.97 -17.66 7.17
N ILE A 139 -10.27 -17.57 6.92
CA ILE A 139 -11.31 -18.13 7.77
C ILE A 139 -12.06 -19.19 7.00
N TYR A 140 -12.30 -20.34 7.63
CA TYR A 140 -13.17 -21.39 7.13
C TYR A 140 -14.26 -21.72 8.15
N VAL A 141 -15.48 -21.86 7.70
CA VAL A 141 -16.64 -22.10 8.56
C VAL A 141 -17.24 -23.46 8.22
N ALA A 142 -17.44 -24.29 9.23
CA ALA A 142 -18.13 -25.57 9.14
C ALA A 142 -19.07 -25.76 10.35
N GLU A 143 -19.88 -26.80 10.37
CA GLU A 143 -20.80 -27.10 11.49
C GLU A 143 -20.04 -27.41 12.79
N THR A 144 -18.83 -28.01 12.68
CA THR A 144 -17.97 -28.34 13.83
C THR A 144 -16.52 -27.99 13.53
N MET A 145 -15.70 -27.75 14.57
CA MET A 145 -14.28 -27.55 14.45
C MET A 145 -13.56 -28.76 13.86
N GLU A 146 -14.01 -29.98 14.18
CA GLU A 146 -13.45 -31.21 13.64
C GLU A 146 -13.66 -31.31 12.12
N GLN A 147 -14.85 -30.96 11.65
CA GLN A 147 -15.15 -30.91 10.22
C GLN A 147 -14.31 -29.83 9.54
N ALA A 148 -14.23 -28.64 10.12
CA ALA A 148 -13.40 -27.55 9.60
C ALA A 148 -11.93 -27.98 9.45
N ASP A 149 -11.33 -28.58 10.47
CA ASP A 149 -9.93 -29.05 10.44
C ASP A 149 -9.72 -30.10 9.34
N LYS A 150 -10.62 -31.06 9.21
CA LYS A 150 -10.55 -32.10 8.19
C LYS A 150 -10.63 -31.52 6.77
N ASP A 151 -11.55 -30.62 6.53
CA ASP A 151 -11.80 -30.04 5.19
C ASP A 151 -10.66 -29.14 4.74
N VAL A 152 -10.10 -28.34 5.67
CA VAL A 152 -9.12 -27.30 5.35
C VAL A 152 -7.69 -27.84 5.33
N ARG A 153 -7.41 -28.91 6.06
CA ARG A 153 -6.03 -29.43 6.24
C ARG A 153 -5.32 -29.69 4.91
N ASN A 154 -5.98 -30.33 3.96
CA ASN A 154 -5.40 -30.60 2.66
C ASN A 154 -5.30 -29.36 1.79
N ALA A 155 -6.32 -28.49 1.80
CA ALA A 155 -6.33 -27.25 1.03
C ALA A 155 -5.27 -26.26 1.52
N ILE A 156 -5.11 -26.10 2.82
CA ILE A 156 -4.08 -25.24 3.42
C ILE A 156 -2.68 -25.78 3.13
N ASN A 157 -2.47 -27.09 3.25
CA ASN A 157 -1.18 -27.70 2.94
C ASN A 157 -0.79 -27.45 1.47
N GLY A 158 -1.69 -27.68 0.53
CA GLY A 158 -1.46 -27.42 -0.90
C GLY A 158 -1.20 -25.94 -1.20
N TYR A 159 -1.91 -25.02 -0.54
CA TYR A 159 -1.69 -23.59 -0.66
C TYR A 159 -0.29 -23.17 -0.16
N TYR A 160 0.14 -23.68 0.99
CA TYR A 160 1.48 -23.37 1.51
C TYR A 160 2.59 -24.02 0.73
N GLU A 161 2.40 -25.22 0.19
CA GLU A 161 3.34 -25.86 -0.74
C GLU A 161 3.51 -25.02 -2.02
N TYR A 162 2.41 -24.56 -2.60
CA TYR A 162 2.43 -23.65 -3.75
C TYR A 162 3.17 -22.34 -3.43
N LEU A 163 2.88 -21.71 -2.30
CA LEU A 163 3.54 -20.48 -1.89
C LEU A 163 5.04 -20.67 -1.60
N SER A 164 5.43 -21.81 -0.99
CA SER A 164 6.82 -22.10 -0.68
C SER A 164 7.65 -22.36 -1.94
N GLY A 165 7.07 -23.03 -2.94
CA GLY A 165 7.70 -23.24 -4.23
C GLY A 165 7.97 -21.97 -5.05
N SER A 166 7.23 -20.89 -4.76
CA SER A 166 7.37 -19.59 -5.45
C SER A 166 8.26 -18.57 -4.72
N ARG A 167 8.80 -18.91 -3.54
CA ARG A 167 9.56 -17.99 -2.67
C ARG A 167 10.95 -18.53 -2.31
N PRO A 168 11.90 -17.65 -1.94
CA PRO A 168 13.22 -18.08 -1.47
C PRO A 168 13.11 -19.02 -0.26
N GLU A 169 14.01 -20.01 -0.19
CA GLU A 169 14.13 -20.91 0.95
C GLU A 169 14.10 -20.14 2.30
N GLY A 170 13.31 -20.63 3.24
CA GLY A 170 13.18 -20.07 4.60
C GLY A 170 12.16 -18.95 4.76
N SER A 171 11.48 -18.49 3.68
CA SER A 171 10.51 -17.40 3.82
C SER A 171 9.17 -17.79 4.43
N TRP A 172 8.74 -19.07 4.27
CA TRP A 172 7.47 -19.59 4.79
C TRP A 172 7.54 -21.11 4.86
N THR A 173 7.57 -21.69 6.03
CA THR A 173 7.47 -23.13 6.21
C THR A 173 6.20 -23.46 6.99
N ARG A 174 5.60 -24.64 6.74
CA ARG A 174 4.47 -25.17 7.50
C ARG A 174 4.72 -25.09 9.02
N LYS A 175 5.96 -25.29 9.45
CA LYS A 175 6.38 -25.24 10.85
C LYS A 175 6.22 -23.85 11.49
N SER A 176 6.37 -22.75 10.70
CA SER A 176 6.21 -21.38 11.20
C SER A 176 4.76 -20.94 11.43
N TYR A 177 3.78 -21.77 11.10
CA TYR A 177 2.35 -21.53 11.33
C TYR A 177 1.72 -22.40 12.40
N LEU A 178 2.41 -23.49 12.79
CA LEU A 178 1.91 -24.45 13.76
C LEU A 178 2.58 -24.29 15.14
N ASP A 179 3.64 -23.50 15.21
CA ASP A 179 4.33 -23.08 16.45
C ASP A 179 3.88 -21.65 16.83
#